data_3549b8c5358087b4d41ce72794cf6b40
#
_entry.id   3549b8c5358087b4d41ce72794cf6b40
#
_cell.length_a   1.000
_cell.length_b   1.000
_cell.length_c   1.000
_cell.angle_alpha   90.00
_cell.angle_beta   90.00
_cell.angle_gamma   90.00
#
_symmetry.space_group_name_H-M   'P 1'
#
loop_
_entity.id
_entity.type
_entity.pdbx_description
1 polymer ?
#
loop_
_entity_poly.entity_id
_entity_poly.type
_entity_poly.pdbx_seq_one_letter_code
_entity_poly.pdbx_strand_id
1 'polypeptide(L)'
;MTTKPNAVIIAETFRLGMVCATPGVIKEISIIDQISALQRHAQGDWGDLDPEDWAENELSLKEGFRLFSAYHSAQGVKFWVITEADRSATTLLLPSEY
;
A
#
# COMPACT_ATOMS: atom_id res chain seq x y z
N MET A 1 -6.81 7.02 -29.76
CA MET A 1 -6.88 7.52 -28.39
C MET A 1 -5.49 7.71 -27.82
N THR A 2 -5.25 8.82 -27.18
CA THR A 2 -3.95 9.13 -26.59
C THR A 2 -3.97 8.91 -25.10
N THR A 3 -2.95 8.24 -24.60
CA THR A 3 -2.70 8.11 -23.16
C THR A 3 -1.78 9.25 -22.74
N LYS A 4 -2.08 9.88 -21.62
CA LYS A 4 -1.21 10.92 -21.08
C LYS A 4 0.13 10.29 -20.70
N PRO A 5 1.27 10.79 -21.21
CA PRO A 5 2.55 10.12 -21.02
C PRO A 5 3.02 10.05 -19.57
N ASN A 6 2.51 10.92 -18.69
CA ASN A 6 2.91 10.95 -17.28
C ASN A 6 1.89 10.29 -16.34
N ALA A 7 0.88 9.62 -16.91
CA ALA A 7 -0.13 8.98 -16.10
C ALA A 7 0.43 7.70 -15.47
N VAL A 8 0.21 7.54 -14.17
CA VAL A 8 0.48 6.28 -13.45
C VAL A 8 -0.83 5.54 -13.30
N ILE A 9 -0.90 4.33 -13.84
CA ILE A 9 -2.10 3.51 -13.78
C ILE A 9 -1.84 2.36 -12.82
N ILE A 10 -2.65 2.27 -11.77
CA ILE A 10 -2.59 1.20 -10.79
C ILE A 10 -3.80 0.29 -10.98
N ALA A 11 -3.55 -0.99 -11.33
CA ALA A 11 -4.61 -1.98 -11.41
C ALA A 11 -5.02 -2.36 -9.98
N GLU A 12 -6.31 -2.27 -9.67
CA GLU A 12 -6.82 -2.47 -8.32
C GLU A 12 -7.72 -3.69 -8.23
N THR A 13 -7.53 -4.53 -7.20
CA THR A 13 -8.47 -5.57 -6.81
C THR A 13 -9.48 -5.05 -5.77
N PHE A 14 -9.20 -3.89 -5.18
CA PHE A 14 -10.08 -3.16 -4.26
C PHE A 14 -9.78 -1.68 -4.41
N ARG A 15 -10.67 -0.83 -3.92
CA ARG A 15 -10.47 0.62 -4.02
C ARG A 15 -9.43 1.09 -3.00
N LEU A 16 -8.46 1.88 -3.46
CA LEU A 16 -7.50 2.53 -2.56
C LEU A 16 -8.10 3.74 -1.84
N GLY A 17 -9.09 4.39 -2.45
CA GLY A 17 -9.62 5.64 -1.92
C GLY A 17 -8.61 6.77 -2.02
N MET A 18 -8.63 7.69 -1.07
CA MET A 18 -7.64 8.77 -1.00
C MET A 18 -6.31 8.20 -0.55
N VAL A 19 -5.26 8.43 -1.34
CA VAL A 19 -3.90 7.97 -1.02
C VAL A 19 -3.17 9.06 -0.27
N CYS A 20 -2.66 8.71 0.91
CA CYS A 20 -1.92 9.63 1.77
C CYS A 20 -0.56 9.03 2.12
N ALA A 21 0.45 9.88 2.27
CA ALA A 21 1.76 9.50 2.77
C ALA A 21 2.13 10.38 3.95
N THR A 22 2.66 9.78 5.00
CA THR A 22 3.10 10.52 6.19
C THR A 22 4.37 11.30 5.91
N PRO A 23 4.69 12.30 6.74
CA PRO A 23 5.95 13.03 6.60
C PRO A 23 7.18 12.11 6.61
N GLY A 24 7.19 11.05 7.43
CA GLY A 24 8.30 10.12 7.47
C GLY A 24 8.47 9.36 6.16
N VAL A 25 7.38 8.91 5.57
CA VAL A 25 7.43 8.24 4.25
C VAL A 25 7.91 9.21 3.18
N ILE A 26 7.39 10.43 3.15
CA ILE A 26 7.81 11.43 2.17
C ILE A 26 9.31 11.69 2.28
N LYS A 27 9.84 11.73 3.50
CA LYS A 27 11.25 11.99 3.75
C LYS A 27 12.15 10.81 3.42
N GLU A 28 11.74 9.58 3.76
CA GLU A 28 12.63 8.42 3.76
C GLU A 28 12.42 7.44 2.62
N ILE A 29 11.26 7.45 1.97
CA ILE A 29 10.91 6.49 0.92
C ILE A 29 10.81 7.24 -0.40
N SER A 30 11.57 6.78 -1.41
CA SER A 30 11.50 7.39 -2.75
C SER A 30 10.09 7.27 -3.32
N ILE A 31 9.73 8.21 -4.20
CA ILE A 31 8.41 8.17 -4.85
C ILE A 31 8.25 6.89 -5.69
N ILE A 32 9.34 6.39 -6.27
CA ILE A 32 9.31 5.15 -7.05
C ILE A 32 8.94 3.97 -6.15
N ASP A 33 9.54 3.89 -4.96
CA ASP A 33 9.24 2.83 -4.00
C ASP A 33 7.82 2.96 -3.45
N GLN A 34 7.33 4.18 -3.25
CA GLN A 34 5.95 4.41 -2.83
C GLN A 34 4.95 3.90 -3.88
N ILE A 35 5.17 4.24 -5.15
CA ILE A 35 4.31 3.80 -6.25
C ILE A 35 4.36 2.28 -6.39
N SER A 36 5.55 1.70 -6.35
CA SER A 36 5.71 0.25 -6.41
C SER A 36 4.94 -0.46 -5.30
N ALA A 37 5.03 0.05 -4.08
CA ALA A 37 4.32 -0.50 -2.94
C ALA A 37 2.80 -0.41 -3.12
N LEU A 38 2.31 0.73 -3.60
CA LEU A 38 0.88 0.91 -3.87
C LEU A 38 0.36 -0.07 -4.93
N GLN A 39 1.15 -0.29 -6.00
CA GLN A 39 0.79 -1.25 -7.04
C GLN A 39 0.72 -2.67 -6.48
N ARG A 40 1.69 -3.07 -5.67
CA ARG A 40 1.70 -4.39 -5.05
C ARG A 40 0.52 -4.55 -4.10
N HIS A 41 0.30 -3.58 -3.24
CA HIS A 41 -0.81 -3.59 -2.27
C HIS A 41 -2.16 -3.69 -2.99
N ALA A 42 -2.38 -2.87 -4.01
CA ALA A 42 -3.63 -2.85 -4.76
C ALA A 42 -3.92 -4.17 -5.50
N GLN A 43 -2.90 -4.96 -5.76
CA GLN A 43 -3.02 -6.25 -6.43
C GLN A 43 -3.03 -7.44 -5.46
N GLY A 44 -3.06 -7.18 -4.17
CA GLY A 44 -3.09 -8.24 -3.16
C GLY A 44 -1.74 -8.87 -2.87
N ASP A 45 -0.65 -8.20 -3.22
CA ASP A 45 0.69 -8.60 -2.81
C ASP A 45 1.02 -7.86 -1.50
N TRP A 46 0.81 -8.53 -0.39
CA TRP A 46 0.91 -7.92 0.93
C TRP A 46 2.35 -7.74 1.43
N GLY A 47 3.33 -8.13 0.62
CA GLY A 47 4.74 -7.89 0.91
C GLY A 47 5.32 -8.83 1.95
N ASP A 48 5.99 -8.25 2.95
CA ASP A 48 6.80 -8.98 3.92
C ASP A 48 6.02 -9.42 5.15
N LEU A 49 4.79 -9.85 4.97
CA LEU A 49 3.98 -10.44 6.04
C LEU A 49 4.27 -11.93 6.15
N ASP A 50 4.18 -12.47 7.37
CA ASP A 50 4.23 -13.90 7.57
C ASP A 50 2.95 -14.57 7.01
N PRO A 51 2.95 -15.91 6.84
CA PRO A 51 1.80 -16.61 6.27
C PRO A 51 0.49 -16.40 7.03
N GLU A 52 0.56 -16.25 8.34
CA GLU A 52 -0.63 -16.04 9.18
C GLU A 52 -1.24 -14.67 8.92
N ASP A 53 -0.42 -13.62 8.91
CA ASP A 53 -0.88 -12.26 8.61
C ASP A 53 -1.34 -12.13 7.16
N TRP A 54 -0.68 -12.83 6.24
CA TRP A 54 -1.11 -12.88 4.84
C TRP A 54 -2.52 -13.45 4.72
N ALA A 55 -2.78 -14.57 5.41
CA ALA A 55 -4.11 -15.20 5.40
C ALA A 55 -5.17 -14.28 6.03
N GLU A 56 -4.82 -13.54 7.07
CA GLU A 56 -5.71 -12.56 7.68
C GLU A 56 -6.09 -11.45 6.69
N ASN A 57 -5.13 -10.97 5.90
CA ASN A 57 -5.41 -9.97 4.87
C ASN A 57 -6.32 -10.51 3.78
N GLU A 58 -6.14 -11.76 3.37
CA GLU A 58 -7.04 -12.38 2.39
C GLU A 58 -8.47 -12.43 2.92
N LEU A 59 -8.63 -12.76 4.19
CA LEU A 59 -9.94 -12.72 4.84
C LEU A 59 -10.48 -11.28 4.90
N SER A 60 -9.65 -10.31 5.25
CA SER A 60 -10.02 -8.91 5.31
C SER A 60 -10.46 -8.36 3.96
N LEU A 61 -9.81 -8.80 2.88
CA LEU A 61 -10.19 -8.42 1.53
C LEU A 61 -11.60 -8.92 1.21
N LYS A 62 -11.91 -10.15 1.59
CA LYS A 62 -13.20 -10.78 1.34
C LYS A 62 -14.31 -10.20 2.22
N GLU A 63 -14.00 -9.95 3.50
CA GLU A 63 -15.00 -9.58 4.51
C GLU A 63 -15.15 -8.07 4.70
N GLY A 64 -14.32 -7.28 4.06
CA GLY A 64 -14.42 -5.82 4.16
C GLY A 64 -13.79 -5.25 5.42
N PHE A 65 -12.70 -5.84 5.88
CA PHE A 65 -11.93 -5.31 7.00
C PHE A 65 -10.73 -4.53 6.48
N ARG A 66 -10.02 -3.90 7.41
CA ARG A 66 -8.81 -3.13 7.15
C ARG A 66 -7.73 -4.01 6.51
N LEU A 67 -7.01 -3.47 5.52
CA LEU A 67 -5.92 -4.16 4.83
C LEU A 67 -4.58 -3.57 5.23
N PHE A 68 -3.58 -4.44 5.36
CA PHE A 68 -2.27 -4.07 5.85
C PHE A 68 -1.19 -4.75 5.03
N SER A 69 -0.25 -3.98 4.49
CA SER A 69 0.94 -4.52 3.82
C SER A 69 2.21 -3.98 4.44
N ALA A 70 3.28 -4.74 4.37
CA ALA A 70 4.59 -4.33 4.83
C ALA A 70 5.61 -4.50 3.71
N TYR A 71 6.42 -3.48 3.48
CA TYR A 71 7.43 -3.49 2.43
C TYR A 71 8.74 -2.92 2.95
N HIS A 72 9.80 -3.15 2.19
CA HIS A 72 11.07 -2.47 2.40
C HIS A 72 11.41 -1.66 1.14
N SER A 73 11.92 -0.45 1.33
CA SER A 73 12.42 0.36 0.22
C SER A 73 13.69 -0.26 -0.36
N ALA A 74 14.15 0.27 -1.50
CA ALA A 74 15.41 -0.16 -2.10
C ALA A 74 16.59 0.01 -1.14
N GLN A 75 16.49 0.93 -0.20
CA GLN A 75 17.51 1.20 0.82
C GLN A 75 17.29 0.41 2.11
N GLY A 76 16.30 -0.47 2.15
CA GLY A 76 16.03 -1.31 3.30
C GLY A 76 15.19 -0.68 4.41
N VAL A 77 14.57 0.47 4.15
CA VAL A 77 13.70 1.11 5.14
C VAL A 77 12.33 0.46 5.10
N LYS A 78 11.90 -0.06 6.25
CA LYS A 78 10.59 -0.69 6.38
C LYS A 78 9.48 0.36 6.43
N PHE A 79 8.40 0.11 5.69
CA PHE A 79 7.20 0.95 5.76
C PHE A 79 5.95 0.11 5.52
N TRP A 80 4.81 0.66 5.92
CA TRP A 80 3.53 -0.02 5.84
C TRP A 80 2.59 0.71 4.89
N VAL A 81 1.64 -0.06 4.35
CA VAL A 81 0.53 0.48 3.56
C VAL A 81 -0.76 -0.06 4.17
N ILE A 82 -1.64 0.83 4.60
CA ILE A 82 -2.88 0.46 5.28
C ILE A 82 -4.06 1.05 4.53
N THR A 83 -5.04 0.21 4.17
CA THR A 83 -6.31 0.66 3.60
C THR A 83 -7.42 0.48 4.63
N GLU A 84 -8.20 1.54 4.86
CA GLU A 84 -9.29 1.50 5.82
C GLU A 84 -10.38 0.52 5.40
N ALA A 85 -11.14 0.02 6.37
CA ALA A 85 -12.16 -1.01 6.14
C ALA A 85 -13.19 -0.60 5.09
N ASP A 86 -13.60 0.66 5.09
CA ASP A 86 -14.57 1.19 4.12
C ASP A 86 -13.94 1.57 2.77
N ARG A 87 -12.62 1.34 2.62
CA ARG A 87 -11.87 1.65 1.41
C ARG A 87 -11.84 3.16 1.09
N SER A 88 -12.04 4.00 2.09
CA SER A 88 -12.05 5.47 1.90
C SER A 88 -10.66 6.05 1.75
N ALA A 89 -9.64 5.42 2.31
CA ALA A 89 -8.29 5.93 2.31
C ALA A 89 -7.25 4.81 2.41
N THR A 90 -6.10 5.04 1.79
CA THR A 90 -4.91 4.20 1.90
C THR A 90 -3.75 5.08 2.32
N THR A 91 -3.06 4.70 3.38
CA THR A 91 -1.97 5.49 3.96
C THR A 91 -0.67 4.70 3.93
N LEU A 92 0.38 5.37 3.43
CA LEU A 92 1.75 4.88 3.57
C LEU A 92 2.38 5.54 4.79
N LEU A 93 2.97 4.75 5.68
CA LEU A 93 3.53 5.26 6.93
C LEU A 93 4.72 4.41 7.38
N LEU A 94 5.59 5.01 8.16
CA LEU A 94 6.63 4.25 8.86
C LEU A 94 6.02 3.58 10.09
N PRO A 95 6.54 2.41 10.51
CA PRO A 95 6.03 1.75 11.72
C PRO A 95 6.01 2.65 12.95
N SER A 96 7.00 3.56 13.06
CA SER A 96 7.07 4.51 14.17
C SER A 96 5.99 5.59 14.15
N GLU A 97 5.29 5.72 13.04
CA GLU A 97 4.23 6.73 12.88
C GLU A 97 2.83 6.16 13.10
N TYR A 98 2.77 4.88 13.38
CA TYR A 98 1.48 4.24 13.64
C TYR A 98 0.97 4.61 15.07
#